data_534be1a46810232f70a5f98e53ceebb6
#
_entry.id   534be1a46810232f70a5f98e53ceebb6
#
_cell.length_a   1.000
_cell.length_b   1.000
_cell.length_c   1.000
_cell.angle_alpha   90.00
_cell.angle_beta   90.00
_cell.angle_gamma   90.00
#
_symmetry.space_group_name_H-M   'P 1'
#
loop_
_entity.id
_entity.type
_entity.pdbx_description
1 polymer ?
#
loop_
_entity_poly.entity_id
_entity_poly.type
_entity_poly.pdbx_seq_one_letter_code
_entity_poly.pdbx_strand_id
1 'polypeptide(L)'
;LRIIVRLLKFTLFMRQVTRKSPANLEWIERQGLLAVKLAQIFALRPDIISLEKCKQLQALYSSASTIPTEDVFRILKDKAPDAYHDEISWFDVEPLAAASVGQVHRARLKSGNEVVVKIIKDDHEKKFKRDVKRMSRWLKIAMVISPKLRKVGNPIALLEHVEDYTLRELDLRNEINGASRLSTIKEDLSSDFPCLLYTSPSPRDVCS
;
A
#
# COMPACT_ATOMS: atom_id res chain seq x y z
N LEU A 1 19.72 -4.10 24.11
CA LEU A 1 19.29 -5.23 23.28
C LEU A 1 18.33 -4.80 22.15
N ARG A 2 17.21 -4.13 22.46
CA ARG A 2 16.19 -3.71 21.45
C ARG A 2 16.75 -2.77 20.35
N ILE A 3 17.71 -1.91 20.68
CA ILE A 3 18.35 -0.98 19.73
C ILE A 3 19.24 -1.73 18.76
N ILE A 4 20.08 -2.65 19.26
CA ILE A 4 20.98 -3.48 18.43
C ILE A 4 20.20 -4.32 17.44
N VAL A 5 19.13 -4.98 17.88
CA VAL A 5 18.25 -5.77 17.01
C VAL A 5 17.65 -4.92 15.88
N ARG A 6 17.29 -3.68 16.15
CA ARG A 6 16.73 -2.77 15.13
C ARG A 6 17.77 -2.29 14.14
N LEU A 7 18.97 -1.94 14.62
CA LEU A 7 20.09 -1.60 13.74
C LEU A 7 20.45 -2.79 12.84
N LEU A 8 20.45 -3.99 13.39
CA LEU A 8 20.69 -5.20 12.62
C LEU A 8 19.60 -5.42 11.55
N LYS A 9 18.33 -5.23 11.90
CA LYS A 9 17.22 -5.32 10.92
C LYS A 9 17.34 -4.27 9.82
N PHE A 10 17.71 -3.04 10.16
CA PHE A 10 17.92 -1.99 9.17
C PHE A 10 19.11 -2.29 8.25
N THR A 11 20.24 -2.75 8.80
CA THR A 11 21.39 -3.14 7.99
C THR A 11 21.09 -4.35 7.09
N LEU A 12 20.31 -5.32 7.59
CA LEU A 12 19.83 -6.45 6.79
C LEU A 12 18.90 -5.97 5.68
N PHE A 13 17.97 -5.04 5.97
CA PHE A 13 17.11 -4.44 4.97
C PHE A 13 17.91 -3.74 3.87
N MET A 14 18.84 -2.87 4.24
CA MET A 14 19.72 -2.20 3.27
C MET A 14 20.51 -3.20 2.45
N ARG A 15 20.97 -4.28 3.06
CA ARG A 15 21.65 -5.36 2.35
C ARG A 15 20.75 -6.07 1.33
N GLN A 16 19.48 -6.33 1.67
CA GLN A 16 18.50 -6.91 0.74
C GLN A 16 18.25 -6.00 -0.46
N VAL A 17 18.19 -4.69 -0.23
CA VAL A 17 17.89 -3.70 -1.26
C VAL A 17 19.09 -3.36 -2.13
N THR A 18 20.31 -3.25 -1.56
CA THR A 18 21.46 -2.70 -2.29
C THR A 18 22.45 -3.74 -2.82
N ARG A 19 22.54 -4.94 -2.24
CA ARG A 19 23.48 -5.95 -2.71
C ARG A 19 23.01 -6.64 -3.99
N LYS A 20 23.96 -7.12 -4.80
CA LYS A 20 23.70 -7.86 -6.05
C LYS A 20 23.02 -9.23 -5.84
N SER A 21 23.13 -9.82 -4.63
CA SER A 21 22.43 -11.08 -4.30
C SER A 21 20.92 -10.93 -4.44
N PRO A 22 20.16 -11.98 -4.82
CA PRO A 22 18.70 -11.92 -4.92
C PRO A 22 18.05 -11.35 -3.66
N ALA A 23 17.03 -10.52 -3.81
CA ALA A 23 16.27 -9.98 -2.70
C ALA A 23 15.29 -11.03 -2.16
N ASN A 24 15.25 -11.19 -0.85
CA ASN A 24 14.20 -12.00 -0.21
C ASN A 24 12.97 -11.09 0.02
N LEU A 25 12.02 -11.12 -0.93
CA LEU A 25 10.83 -10.26 -0.92
C LEU A 25 9.92 -10.58 0.26
N GLU A 26 9.73 -11.86 0.57
CA GLU A 26 8.93 -12.31 1.71
C GLU A 26 9.50 -11.78 3.04
N TRP A 27 10.83 -11.79 3.19
CA TRP A 27 11.45 -11.20 4.36
C TRP A 27 11.21 -9.69 4.44
N ILE A 28 11.26 -8.96 3.30
CA ILE A 28 10.96 -7.52 3.25
C ILE A 28 9.51 -7.27 3.68
N GLU A 29 8.55 -8.02 3.17
CA GLU A 29 7.14 -7.91 3.54
C GLU A 29 6.90 -8.14 5.04
N ARG A 30 7.57 -9.13 5.62
CA ARG A 30 7.53 -9.42 7.07
C ARG A 30 8.08 -8.28 7.96
N GLN A 31 8.91 -7.38 7.42
CA GLN A 31 9.36 -6.18 8.17
C GLN A 31 8.25 -5.12 8.28
N GLY A 32 7.20 -5.22 7.49
CA GLY A 32 6.01 -4.37 7.52
C GLY A 32 5.96 -3.34 6.40
N LEU A 33 4.87 -2.59 6.36
CA LEU A 33 4.51 -1.71 5.25
C LEU A 33 5.59 -0.66 4.93
N LEU A 34 6.24 -0.08 5.95
CA LEU A 34 7.31 0.89 5.71
C LEU A 34 8.49 0.28 4.93
N ALA A 35 8.89 -0.96 5.25
CA ALA A 35 9.96 -1.64 4.54
C ALA A 35 9.57 -1.93 3.08
N VAL A 36 8.33 -2.36 2.84
CA VAL A 36 7.79 -2.57 1.48
C VAL A 36 7.82 -1.27 0.69
N LYS A 37 7.29 -0.16 1.24
CA LYS A 37 7.26 1.14 0.55
C LYS A 37 8.65 1.69 0.25
N LEU A 38 9.60 1.55 1.18
CA LEU A 38 10.99 1.93 0.93
C LEU A 38 11.62 1.07 -0.16
N ALA A 39 11.40 -0.25 -0.16
CA ALA A 39 11.91 -1.14 -1.20
C ALA A 39 11.30 -0.83 -2.58
N GLN A 40 10.02 -0.48 -2.65
CA GLN A 40 9.35 -0.02 -3.87
C GLN A 40 9.99 1.27 -4.42
N ILE A 41 10.36 2.22 -3.56
CA ILE A 41 11.08 3.43 -4.00
C ILE A 41 12.46 3.06 -4.58
N PHE A 42 13.21 2.18 -3.92
CA PHE A 42 14.49 1.72 -4.46
C PHE A 42 14.33 0.99 -5.79
N ALA A 43 13.22 0.27 -6.02
CA ALA A 43 12.91 -0.38 -7.29
C ALA A 43 12.84 0.60 -8.48
N LEU A 44 12.60 1.89 -8.23
CA LEU A 44 12.54 2.96 -9.24
C LEU A 44 13.84 3.78 -9.34
N ARG A 45 14.91 3.36 -8.65
CA ARG A 45 16.16 4.12 -8.56
C ARG A 45 17.35 3.35 -9.16
N PRO A 46 17.41 3.19 -10.51
CA PRO A 46 18.53 2.54 -11.18
C PRO A 46 19.85 3.33 -11.07
N ASP A 47 19.77 4.56 -10.61
CA ASP A 47 20.91 5.42 -10.26
C ASP A 47 21.57 5.05 -8.93
N ILE A 48 20.85 4.34 -8.05
CA ILE A 48 21.35 3.92 -6.72
C ILE A 48 21.66 2.43 -6.67
N ILE A 49 20.84 1.58 -7.32
CA ILE A 49 20.96 0.13 -7.30
C ILE A 49 20.97 -0.43 -8.73
N SER A 50 21.46 -1.65 -8.93
CA SER A 50 21.50 -2.25 -10.26
C SER A 50 20.11 -2.44 -10.86
N LEU A 51 19.99 -2.33 -12.19
CA LEU A 51 18.73 -2.53 -12.92
C LEU A 51 18.10 -3.91 -12.62
N GLU A 52 18.94 -4.94 -12.49
CA GLU A 52 18.49 -6.28 -12.11
C GLU A 52 17.82 -6.27 -10.73
N LYS A 53 18.41 -5.57 -9.75
CA LYS A 53 17.84 -5.42 -8.43
C LYS A 53 16.54 -4.61 -8.47
N CYS A 54 16.45 -3.55 -9.29
CA CYS A 54 15.21 -2.82 -9.52
C CYS A 54 14.10 -3.77 -9.99
N LYS A 55 14.36 -4.61 -11.01
CA LYS A 55 13.39 -5.59 -11.52
C LYS A 55 12.94 -6.59 -10.46
N GLN A 56 13.85 -7.09 -9.62
CA GLN A 56 13.48 -7.98 -8.52
C GLN A 56 12.54 -7.29 -7.52
N LEU A 57 12.86 -6.06 -7.11
CA LEU A 57 12.03 -5.32 -6.16
C LEU A 57 10.70 -4.84 -6.73
N GLN A 58 10.58 -4.70 -8.07
CA GLN A 58 9.32 -4.38 -8.73
C GLN A 58 8.23 -5.42 -8.47
N ALA A 59 8.59 -6.68 -8.21
CA ALA A 59 7.63 -7.71 -7.82
C ALA A 59 6.83 -7.35 -6.55
N LEU A 60 7.35 -6.47 -5.67
CA LEU A 60 6.61 -5.97 -4.51
C LEU A 60 5.40 -5.08 -4.86
N TYR A 61 5.23 -4.69 -6.13
CA TYR A 61 4.03 -3.98 -6.57
C TYR A 61 2.87 -4.93 -6.91
N SER A 62 3.17 -6.15 -7.33
CA SER A 62 2.18 -7.10 -7.86
C SER A 62 1.95 -8.33 -6.98
N SER A 63 2.89 -8.67 -6.09
CA SER A 63 2.84 -9.86 -5.24
C SER A 63 2.71 -9.48 -3.77
N ALA A 64 1.55 -9.01 -3.35
CA ALA A 64 1.30 -8.79 -1.93
C ALA A 64 0.65 -10.02 -1.30
N SER A 65 1.09 -10.36 -0.08
CA SER A 65 0.46 -11.40 0.72
C SER A 65 -1.02 -11.08 0.97
N THR A 66 -1.89 -12.07 0.83
CA THR A 66 -3.32 -11.93 1.11
C THR A 66 -3.59 -11.82 2.61
N ILE A 67 -4.72 -11.24 2.98
CA ILE A 67 -5.27 -11.28 4.34
C ILE A 67 -5.89 -12.66 4.54
N PRO A 68 -5.64 -13.34 5.67
CA PRO A 68 -6.36 -14.57 6.00
C PRO A 68 -7.87 -14.35 6.02
N THR A 69 -8.63 -15.33 5.56
CA THR A 69 -10.10 -15.28 5.47
C THR A 69 -10.77 -14.88 6.79
N GLU A 70 -10.27 -15.40 7.90
CA GLU A 70 -10.78 -15.08 9.25
C GLU A 70 -10.63 -13.59 9.59
N ASP A 71 -9.50 -13.00 9.21
CA ASP A 71 -9.24 -11.57 9.38
C ASP A 71 -10.11 -10.72 8.46
N VAL A 72 -10.40 -11.19 7.23
CA VAL A 72 -11.35 -10.53 6.30
C VAL A 72 -12.71 -10.38 6.95
N PHE A 73 -13.28 -11.48 7.44
CA PHE A 73 -14.60 -11.44 8.09
C PHE A 73 -14.60 -10.61 9.37
N ARG A 74 -13.53 -10.65 10.15
CA ARG A 74 -13.38 -9.80 11.33
C ARG A 74 -13.40 -8.32 10.96
N ILE A 75 -12.63 -7.92 9.94
CA ILE A 75 -12.57 -6.53 9.47
C ILE A 75 -13.93 -6.08 8.95
N LEU A 76 -14.62 -6.91 8.16
CA LEU A 76 -15.95 -6.61 7.66
C LEU A 76 -16.94 -6.42 8.81
N LYS A 77 -16.94 -7.33 9.79
CA LYS A 77 -17.82 -7.22 10.96
C LYS A 77 -17.56 -5.95 11.78
N ASP A 78 -16.29 -5.58 11.96
CA ASP A 78 -15.92 -4.50 12.89
C ASP A 78 -15.94 -3.11 12.22
N LYS A 79 -15.78 -3.04 10.90
CA LYS A 79 -15.53 -1.77 10.20
C LYS A 79 -16.44 -1.52 9.00
N ALA A 80 -17.15 -2.53 8.50
CA ALA A 80 -18.04 -2.30 7.39
C ALA A 80 -19.23 -1.44 7.84
N PRO A 81 -19.69 -0.50 7.00
CA PRO A 81 -20.94 0.23 7.24
C PRO A 81 -22.13 -0.73 7.38
N ASP A 82 -23.17 -0.31 8.10
CA ASP A 82 -24.40 -1.10 8.23
C ASP A 82 -24.98 -1.47 6.85
N ALA A 83 -24.93 -0.54 5.88
CA ALA A 83 -25.33 -0.77 4.50
C ALA A 83 -24.64 -1.98 3.84
N TYR A 84 -23.39 -2.31 4.20
CA TYR A 84 -22.72 -3.50 3.70
C TYR A 84 -23.50 -4.76 4.08
N HIS A 85 -23.89 -4.88 5.34
CA HIS A 85 -24.61 -6.06 5.86
C HIS A 85 -26.03 -6.17 5.31
N ASP A 86 -26.65 -5.03 5.01
CA ASP A 86 -28.01 -4.96 4.50
C ASP A 86 -28.08 -5.16 2.98
N GLU A 87 -27.11 -4.69 2.22
CA GLU A 87 -27.13 -4.66 0.75
C GLU A 87 -26.40 -5.84 0.09
N ILE A 88 -25.39 -6.44 0.73
CA ILE A 88 -24.63 -7.54 0.15
C ILE A 88 -25.39 -8.88 0.31
N SER A 89 -25.67 -9.52 -0.83
CA SER A 89 -26.28 -10.87 -0.86
C SER A 89 -25.26 -11.98 -0.96
N TRP A 90 -24.08 -11.71 -1.53
CA TRP A 90 -23.01 -12.69 -1.70
C TRP A 90 -21.64 -12.00 -1.68
N PHE A 91 -20.65 -12.65 -1.11
CA PHE A 91 -19.28 -12.17 -1.00
C PHE A 91 -18.30 -13.31 -1.33
N ASP A 92 -17.37 -13.04 -2.25
CA ASP A 92 -16.30 -13.98 -2.61
C ASP A 92 -15.18 -13.91 -1.56
N VAL A 93 -14.91 -15.03 -0.94
CA VAL A 93 -13.86 -15.15 0.09
C VAL A 93 -12.47 -15.07 -0.53
N GLU A 94 -12.31 -15.55 -1.78
CA GLU A 94 -11.05 -15.46 -2.49
C GLU A 94 -10.88 -14.04 -3.06
N PRO A 95 -9.73 -13.37 -2.78
CA PRO A 95 -9.51 -12.04 -3.29
C PRO A 95 -9.30 -12.06 -4.80
N LEU A 96 -9.98 -11.14 -5.49
CA LEU A 96 -9.73 -10.87 -6.92
C LEU A 96 -8.32 -10.33 -7.15
N ALA A 97 -7.83 -9.51 -6.22
CA ALA A 97 -6.48 -8.94 -6.25
C ALA A 97 -6.02 -8.57 -4.83
N ALA A 98 -4.72 -8.63 -4.60
CA ALA A 98 -4.08 -8.19 -3.36
C ALA A 98 -3.00 -7.14 -3.66
N ALA A 99 -2.92 -6.12 -2.80
CA ALA A 99 -1.93 -5.06 -2.85
C ALA A 99 -1.21 -4.91 -1.49
N SER A 100 -0.18 -4.07 -1.44
CA SER A 100 0.62 -3.87 -0.22
C SER A 100 -0.21 -3.42 0.99
N VAL A 101 -1.29 -2.69 0.77
CA VAL A 101 -2.13 -2.10 1.84
C VAL A 101 -3.46 -2.82 2.04
N GLY A 102 -3.94 -3.61 1.07
CA GLY A 102 -5.26 -4.23 1.14
C GLY A 102 -5.50 -5.27 0.06
N GLN A 103 -6.72 -5.73 -0.04
CA GLN A 103 -7.18 -6.65 -1.08
C GLN A 103 -8.60 -6.32 -1.52
N VAL A 104 -8.96 -6.80 -2.71
CA VAL A 104 -10.25 -6.54 -3.37
C VAL A 104 -10.95 -7.88 -3.54
N HIS A 105 -12.21 -7.94 -3.18
CA HIS A 105 -13.08 -9.10 -3.31
C HIS A 105 -14.27 -8.79 -4.21
N ARG A 106 -14.79 -9.80 -4.90
CA ARG A 106 -16.08 -9.69 -5.58
C ARG A 106 -17.20 -9.81 -4.58
N ALA A 107 -18.28 -9.08 -4.84
CA ALA A 107 -19.51 -9.19 -4.07
C ALA A 107 -20.70 -8.97 -5.00
N ARG A 108 -21.90 -9.34 -4.52
CA ARG A 108 -23.15 -9.11 -5.23
C ARG A 108 -24.14 -8.45 -4.28
N LEU A 109 -24.78 -7.39 -4.76
CA LEU A 109 -25.83 -6.72 -4.04
C LEU A 109 -27.14 -7.52 -4.09
N LYS A 110 -28.07 -7.24 -3.17
CA LYS A 110 -29.44 -7.79 -3.21
C LYS A 110 -30.19 -7.38 -4.49
N SER A 111 -29.83 -6.26 -5.10
CA SER A 111 -30.33 -5.82 -6.42
C SER A 111 -29.87 -6.70 -7.59
N GLY A 112 -28.91 -7.63 -7.37
CA GLY A 112 -28.30 -8.47 -8.41
C GLY A 112 -27.04 -7.87 -9.03
N ASN A 113 -26.71 -6.62 -8.77
CA ASN A 113 -25.50 -5.97 -9.31
C ASN A 113 -24.22 -6.57 -8.73
N GLU A 114 -23.22 -6.79 -9.58
CA GLU A 114 -21.88 -7.16 -9.14
C GLU A 114 -21.06 -5.94 -8.76
N VAL A 115 -20.38 -6.02 -7.63
CA VAL A 115 -19.56 -4.94 -7.08
C VAL A 115 -18.23 -5.50 -6.58
N VAL A 116 -17.29 -4.61 -6.26
CA VAL A 116 -16.04 -4.98 -5.58
C VAL A 116 -16.01 -4.35 -4.19
N VAL A 117 -15.50 -5.12 -3.24
CA VAL A 117 -15.28 -4.67 -1.86
C VAL A 117 -13.78 -4.61 -1.63
N LYS A 118 -13.26 -3.42 -1.38
CA LYS A 118 -11.86 -3.21 -1.05
C LYS A 118 -11.67 -3.18 0.47
N ILE A 119 -10.79 -4.04 0.96
CA ILE A 119 -10.50 -4.21 2.38
C ILE A 119 -9.06 -3.81 2.66
N ILE A 120 -8.86 -2.83 3.54
CA ILE A 120 -7.54 -2.44 4.03
C ILE A 120 -7.12 -3.37 5.17
N LYS A 121 -5.89 -3.84 5.12
CA LYS A 121 -5.30 -4.66 6.20
C LYS A 121 -5.35 -3.92 7.54
N ASP A 122 -5.82 -4.62 8.57
CA ASP A 122 -6.03 -4.02 9.89
C ASP A 122 -4.72 -3.50 10.52
N ASP A 123 -4.84 -2.47 11.37
CA ASP A 123 -3.72 -1.83 12.08
C ASP A 123 -2.56 -1.28 11.23
N HIS A 124 -2.63 -1.34 9.90
CA HIS A 124 -1.55 -0.87 9.02
C HIS A 124 -1.25 0.61 9.25
N GLU A 125 -2.25 1.46 9.38
CA GLU A 125 -2.05 2.89 9.58
C GLU A 125 -1.33 3.20 10.90
N LYS A 126 -1.83 2.67 12.01
CA LYS A 126 -1.22 2.90 13.36
C LYS A 126 0.19 2.33 13.44
N LYS A 127 0.39 1.14 12.89
CA LYS A 127 1.70 0.48 12.87
C LYS A 127 2.67 1.24 11.98
N PHE A 128 2.24 1.65 10.80
CA PHE A 128 3.03 2.42 9.84
C PHE A 128 3.48 3.76 10.44
N LYS A 129 2.57 4.58 11.00
CA LYS A 129 2.91 5.84 11.69
C LYS A 129 3.93 5.66 12.80
N ARG A 130 3.81 4.59 13.59
CA ARG A 130 4.79 4.26 14.63
C ARG A 130 6.17 3.93 14.06
N ASP A 131 6.21 3.20 12.96
CA ASP A 131 7.48 2.79 12.32
C ASP A 131 8.15 3.98 11.64
N VAL A 132 7.41 4.85 10.96
CA VAL A 132 7.90 6.12 10.41
C VAL A 132 8.47 7.01 11.50
N LYS A 133 7.73 7.25 12.59
CA LYS A 133 8.20 8.05 13.71
C LYS A 133 9.49 7.51 14.35
N ARG A 134 9.62 6.18 14.41
CA ARG A 134 10.85 5.52 14.88
C ARG A 134 11.99 5.71 13.89
N MET A 135 11.76 5.50 12.61
CA MET A 135 12.76 5.65 11.56
C MET A 135 13.27 7.10 11.51
N SER A 136 12.38 8.09 11.56
CA SER A 136 12.73 9.52 11.57
C SER A 136 13.67 9.85 12.73
N ARG A 137 13.37 9.36 13.95
CA ARG A 137 14.27 9.55 15.11
C ARG A 137 15.66 8.96 14.89
N TRP A 138 15.71 7.76 14.31
CA TRP A 138 16.99 7.09 14.01
C TRP A 138 17.79 7.81 12.93
N LEU A 139 17.13 8.28 11.89
CA LEU A 139 17.77 9.07 10.82
C LEU A 139 18.35 10.37 11.37
N LYS A 140 17.60 11.08 12.25
CA LYS A 140 18.11 12.31 12.91
C LYS A 140 19.40 12.04 13.70
N ILE A 141 19.43 10.97 14.51
CA ILE A 141 20.62 10.58 15.26
C ILE A 141 21.76 10.18 14.30
N ALA A 142 21.49 9.37 13.30
CA ALA A 142 22.48 8.93 12.32
C ALA A 142 23.10 10.11 11.55
N MET A 143 22.31 11.13 11.22
CA MET A 143 22.78 12.34 10.53
C MET A 143 23.68 13.23 11.44
N VAL A 144 23.51 13.15 12.74
CA VAL A 144 24.42 13.80 13.70
C VAL A 144 25.76 13.05 13.76
N ILE A 145 25.70 11.71 13.84
CA ILE A 145 26.90 10.88 13.94
C ILE A 145 27.70 10.81 12.63
N SER A 146 27.00 10.81 11.49
CA SER A 146 27.62 10.70 10.16
C SER A 146 27.19 11.86 9.24
N PRO A 147 28.01 12.93 9.17
CA PRO A 147 27.72 14.05 8.26
C PRO A 147 27.68 13.65 6.77
N LYS A 148 28.27 12.52 6.40
CA LYS A 148 28.19 11.97 5.02
C LYS A 148 26.76 11.66 4.61
N LEU A 149 25.90 11.23 5.53
CA LEU A 149 24.48 10.97 5.24
C LEU A 149 23.73 12.23 4.81
N ARG A 150 24.14 13.41 5.26
CA ARG A 150 23.54 14.69 4.81
C ARG A 150 23.90 15.04 3.36
N LYS A 151 25.03 14.51 2.86
CA LYS A 151 25.49 14.78 1.49
C LYS A 151 24.79 13.91 0.44
N VAL A 152 24.21 12.78 0.83
CA VAL A 152 23.54 11.82 -0.08
C VAL A 152 22.11 12.26 -0.43
N GLY A 153 21.60 13.31 0.19
CA GLY A 153 20.26 13.81 0.02
C GLY A 153 19.57 14.08 1.37
N ASN A 154 18.28 14.36 1.34
CA ASN A 154 17.48 14.55 2.55
C ASN A 154 16.64 13.29 2.86
N PRO A 155 17.18 12.31 3.63
CA PRO A 155 16.46 11.07 3.90
C PRO A 155 15.23 11.28 4.79
N ILE A 156 15.16 12.40 5.53
CA ILE A 156 13.98 12.74 6.34
C ILE A 156 12.86 13.19 5.43
N ALA A 157 13.13 14.09 4.47
CA ALA A 157 12.13 14.53 3.49
C ALA A 157 11.60 13.34 2.65
N LEU A 158 12.48 12.41 2.27
CA LEU A 158 12.05 11.18 1.61
C LEU A 158 11.08 10.37 2.48
N LEU A 159 11.39 10.22 3.76
CA LEU A 159 10.54 9.49 4.70
C LEU A 159 9.17 10.17 4.90
N GLU A 160 9.15 11.50 4.97
CA GLU A 160 7.93 12.31 5.05
C GLU A 160 7.07 12.15 3.79
N HIS A 161 7.69 12.14 2.61
CA HIS A 161 7.00 11.85 1.35
C HIS A 161 6.37 10.46 1.33
N VAL A 162 7.12 9.45 1.80
CA VAL A 162 6.62 8.07 1.92
C VAL A 162 5.44 8.01 2.88
N GLU A 163 5.53 8.75 4.00
CA GLU A 163 4.46 8.81 4.99
C GLU A 163 3.19 9.41 4.38
N ASP A 164 3.28 10.59 3.79
CA ASP A 164 2.14 11.29 3.21
C ASP A 164 1.46 10.47 2.10
N TYR A 165 2.25 9.97 1.15
CA TYR A 165 1.74 9.12 0.07
C TYR A 165 1.05 7.86 0.58
N THR A 166 1.68 7.15 1.54
CA THR A 166 1.12 5.89 2.06
C THR A 166 -0.13 6.11 2.89
N LEU A 167 -0.19 7.20 3.67
CA LEU A 167 -1.38 7.53 4.45
C LEU A 167 -2.57 7.90 3.55
N ARG A 168 -2.32 8.58 2.43
CA ARG A 168 -3.36 8.84 1.42
C ARG A 168 -3.87 7.56 0.77
N GLU A 169 -2.99 6.59 0.51
CA GLU A 169 -3.34 5.27 -0.04
C GLU A 169 -4.15 4.41 0.96
N LEU A 170 -3.92 4.60 2.26
CA LEU A 170 -4.67 3.92 3.32
C LEU A 170 -6.06 4.55 3.56
N ASP A 171 -6.31 5.75 3.08
CA ASP A 171 -7.61 6.42 3.21
C ASP A 171 -8.46 6.22 1.95
N LEU A 172 -9.35 5.22 1.99
CA LEU A 172 -10.23 4.87 0.87
C LEU A 172 -11.16 6.02 0.44
N ARG A 173 -11.41 7.02 1.30
CA ARG A 173 -12.19 8.20 0.93
C ARG A 173 -11.57 8.99 -0.21
N ASN A 174 -10.24 8.97 -0.32
CA ASN A 174 -9.54 9.60 -1.43
C ASN A 174 -9.83 8.90 -2.76
N GLU A 175 -9.97 7.58 -2.77
CA GLU A 175 -10.35 6.82 -3.98
C GLU A 175 -11.80 7.11 -4.37
N ILE A 176 -12.72 7.12 -3.41
CA ILE A 176 -14.14 7.45 -3.64
C ILE A 176 -14.26 8.86 -4.22
N ASN A 177 -13.58 9.84 -3.63
CA ASN A 177 -13.59 11.22 -4.13
C ASN A 177 -12.98 11.33 -5.54
N GLY A 178 -11.92 10.56 -5.82
CA GLY A 178 -11.32 10.47 -7.15
C GLY A 178 -12.27 9.88 -8.18
N ALA A 179 -12.92 8.77 -7.84
CA ALA A 179 -13.92 8.13 -8.70
C ALA A 179 -15.14 9.04 -8.97
N SER A 180 -15.62 9.75 -7.96
CA SER A 180 -16.72 10.72 -8.12
C SER A 180 -16.36 11.86 -9.06
N ARG A 181 -15.13 12.39 -8.97
CA ARG A 181 -14.65 13.44 -9.90
C ARG A 181 -14.56 12.91 -11.33
N LEU A 182 -14.06 11.67 -11.50
CA LEU A 182 -13.96 11.04 -12.83
C LEU A 182 -15.34 10.81 -13.44
N SER A 183 -16.36 10.43 -12.63
CA SER A 183 -17.73 10.26 -13.15
C SER A 183 -18.34 11.58 -13.62
N THR A 184 -18.11 12.69 -12.92
CA THR A 184 -18.56 14.03 -13.34
C THR A 184 -17.89 14.44 -14.66
N ILE A 185 -16.57 14.28 -14.77
CA ILE A 185 -15.82 14.57 -16.01
C ILE A 185 -16.32 13.69 -17.16
N LYS A 186 -16.67 12.43 -16.91
CA LYS A 186 -17.22 11.52 -17.91
C LYS A 186 -18.58 11.97 -18.42
N GLU A 187 -19.44 12.48 -17.56
CA GLU A 187 -20.75 13.06 -17.96
C GLU A 187 -20.56 14.26 -18.89
N ASP A 188 -19.53 15.09 -18.65
CA ASP A 188 -19.18 16.24 -19.48
C ASP A 188 -18.49 15.84 -20.81
N LEU A 189 -17.74 14.72 -20.83
CA LEU A 189 -16.93 14.27 -21.97
C LEU A 189 -17.47 13.02 -22.69
N SER A 190 -18.76 12.80 -22.63
CA SER A 190 -19.48 11.54 -22.88
C SER A 190 -19.20 10.77 -24.17
N SER A 191 -18.43 11.29 -25.14
CA SER A 191 -18.16 10.61 -26.42
C SER A 191 -16.68 10.24 -26.67
N ASP A 192 -15.70 10.92 -26.07
CA ASP A 192 -14.33 10.89 -26.60
C ASP A 192 -13.34 9.95 -25.86
N PHE A 193 -13.72 9.39 -24.68
CA PHE A 193 -12.83 8.54 -23.89
C PHE A 193 -13.48 7.21 -23.46
N PRO A 194 -13.71 6.26 -24.38
CA PRO A 194 -14.29 4.95 -24.03
C PRO A 194 -13.44 4.13 -23.04
N CYS A 195 -12.11 4.37 -22.98
CA CYS A 195 -11.22 3.67 -22.03
C CYS A 195 -11.50 3.97 -20.56
N LEU A 196 -12.05 5.12 -20.22
CA LEU A 196 -12.45 5.44 -18.83
C LEU A 196 -13.68 4.64 -18.38
N LEU A 197 -14.43 4.04 -19.30
CA LEU A 197 -15.60 3.21 -19.02
C LEU A 197 -15.26 1.86 -18.40
N TYR A 198 -14.06 1.33 -18.68
CA TYR A 198 -13.65 -0.02 -18.26
C TYR A 198 -12.76 -0.07 -17.04
N THR A 199 -12.17 1.05 -16.63
CA THR A 199 -11.13 1.10 -15.59
C THR A 199 -11.60 1.68 -14.25
N SER A 200 -12.78 2.32 -14.21
CA SER A 200 -13.36 2.84 -12.97
C SER A 200 -14.70 2.18 -12.71
N PRO A 201 -14.86 1.41 -11.63
CA PRO A 201 -16.20 1.10 -11.15
C PRO A 201 -16.93 2.42 -10.90
N SER A 202 -18.16 2.54 -11.39
CA SER A 202 -18.99 3.71 -11.13
C SER A 202 -19.12 3.90 -9.61
N PRO A 203 -19.07 5.13 -9.07
CA PRO A 203 -19.36 5.37 -7.66
C PRO A 203 -20.75 4.88 -7.27
N ARG A 204 -21.67 4.74 -8.22
CA ARG A 204 -22.99 4.12 -8.01
C ARG A 204 -22.88 2.61 -7.77
N ASP A 205 -21.81 1.97 -8.24
CA ASP A 205 -21.55 0.55 -8.04
C ASP A 205 -20.90 0.29 -6.66
N VAL A 206 -20.51 1.33 -5.94
CA VAL A 206 -19.80 1.25 -4.64
C VAL A 206 -20.64 1.82 -3.49
N CYS A 207 -21.63 2.70 -3.77
CA CYS A 207 -22.38 3.45 -2.76
C CYS A 207 -23.79 3.82 -3.26
N SER A 208 -24.64 2.86 -3.58
CA SER A 208 -26.08 3.09 -3.68
C SER A 208 -26.82 2.19 -2.73
#